data_266ea80329e5173a0d2040b624071798
#
_entry.id   266ea80329e5173a0d2040b624071798
#
_cell.length_a   1.000
_cell.length_b   1.000
_cell.length_c   1.000
_cell.angle_alpha   90.00
_cell.angle_beta   90.00
_cell.angle_gamma   90.00
#
_symmetry.space_group_name_H-M   'P 1'
#
loop_
_entity.id
_entity.type
_entity.pdbx_description
1 polymer ?
#
loop_
_entity_poly.entity_id
_entity_poly.type
_entity_poly.pdbx_seq_one_letter_code
_entity_poly.pdbx_strand_id
1 'polypeptide(L)'
;MIYVVDHQDSFTWNVVHQFSKFKKVFCTNYFDLNQKKLEQSEVIVLSPGPGSPKDYPLTSKIYKKYKGKKKIIGICLGYQQILHNENGKIIQQKNIFHGYQSKVKVTKDSNIFKKKTFFKVGRYHSLKLYEPYNSKNIKISMRCSKTNIPMAIEDIEKKVFGFQFHPESFLTENGDFIIKKILSA
;
A
#
# COMPACT_ATOMS: atom_id res chain seq x y z
N MET A 1 1.02 9.83 -15.50
CA MET A 1 -0.16 8.93 -15.44
C MET A 1 0.07 7.88 -14.35
N ILE A 2 -0.97 7.51 -13.64
CA ILE A 2 -0.99 6.45 -12.62
C ILE A 2 -1.65 5.22 -13.23
N TYR A 3 -1.06 4.03 -13.02
CA TYR A 3 -1.63 2.75 -13.38
C TYR A 3 -2.07 2.01 -12.12
N VAL A 4 -3.36 1.69 -12.02
CA VAL A 4 -3.92 0.89 -10.91
C VAL A 4 -4.08 -0.56 -11.39
N VAL A 5 -3.46 -1.48 -10.67
CA VAL A 5 -3.65 -2.94 -10.83
C VAL A 5 -4.78 -3.33 -9.89
N ASP A 6 -5.93 -3.68 -10.45
CA ASP A 6 -7.13 -4.06 -9.72
C ASP A 6 -7.09 -5.54 -9.32
N HIS A 7 -7.05 -5.83 -8.03
CA HIS A 7 -7.15 -7.18 -7.47
C HIS A 7 -8.59 -7.57 -7.13
N GLN A 8 -9.57 -6.98 -7.80
CA GLN A 8 -11.00 -7.26 -7.67
C GLN A 8 -11.54 -6.97 -6.25
N ASP A 9 -11.16 -5.83 -5.70
CA ASP A 9 -11.66 -5.35 -4.42
C ASP A 9 -12.78 -4.34 -4.60
N SER A 10 -13.76 -4.35 -3.69
CA SER A 10 -14.87 -3.39 -3.69
C SER A 10 -14.39 -1.94 -3.50
N PHE A 11 -13.23 -1.72 -2.88
CA PHE A 11 -12.61 -0.40 -2.70
C PHE A 11 -11.74 0.06 -3.88
N THR A 12 -11.51 -0.77 -4.91
CA THR A 12 -10.63 -0.37 -6.02
C THR A 12 -11.08 0.92 -6.67
N TRP A 13 -12.39 1.12 -6.88
CA TRP A 13 -12.90 2.36 -7.47
C TRP A 13 -12.75 3.58 -6.55
N ASN A 14 -12.77 3.41 -5.25
CA ASN A 14 -12.46 4.47 -4.29
C ASN A 14 -10.97 4.86 -4.40
N VAL A 15 -10.08 3.88 -4.58
CA VAL A 15 -8.65 4.13 -4.86
C VAL A 15 -8.50 4.90 -6.16
N VAL A 16 -9.12 4.45 -7.26
CA VAL A 16 -9.12 5.14 -8.56
C VAL A 16 -9.59 6.57 -8.42
N HIS A 17 -10.74 6.78 -7.76
CA HIS A 17 -11.29 8.11 -7.51
C HIS A 17 -10.31 9.00 -6.72
N GLN A 18 -9.75 8.49 -5.63
CA GLN A 18 -8.82 9.26 -4.80
C GLN A 18 -7.56 9.68 -5.57
N PHE A 19 -6.95 8.77 -6.31
CA PHE A 19 -5.76 9.08 -7.11
C PHE A 19 -6.05 9.99 -8.31
N SER A 20 -7.27 9.91 -8.89
CA SER A 20 -7.68 10.75 -10.02
C SER A 20 -7.75 12.24 -9.68
N LYS A 21 -7.87 12.60 -8.41
CA LYS A 21 -7.78 13.99 -7.93
C LYS A 21 -6.40 14.62 -8.17
N PHE A 22 -5.37 13.81 -8.38
CA PHE A 22 -3.99 14.27 -8.51
C PHE A 22 -3.41 14.07 -9.90
N LYS A 23 -3.70 12.96 -10.55
CA LYS A 23 -3.18 12.63 -11.90
C LYS A 23 -4.16 11.72 -12.63
N LYS A 24 -4.10 11.73 -13.98
CA LYS A 24 -4.85 10.79 -14.82
C LYS A 24 -4.55 9.34 -14.39
N VAL A 25 -5.61 8.56 -14.15
CA VAL A 25 -5.56 7.16 -13.74
C VAL A 25 -6.02 6.26 -14.90
N PHE A 26 -5.35 5.12 -15.03
CA PHE A 26 -5.75 4.00 -15.88
C PHE A 26 -5.79 2.75 -14.99
N CYS A 27 -6.90 2.02 -15.01
CA CYS A 27 -7.12 0.86 -14.15
C CYS A 27 -7.45 -0.37 -15.00
N THR A 28 -6.85 -1.52 -14.69
CA THR A 28 -7.21 -2.81 -15.26
C THR A 28 -7.15 -3.90 -14.21
N ASN A 29 -7.87 -4.99 -14.46
CA ASN A 29 -7.74 -6.20 -13.65
C ASN A 29 -6.30 -6.74 -13.69
N TYR A 30 -5.87 -7.35 -12.59
CA TYR A 30 -4.51 -7.89 -12.45
C TYR A 30 -4.16 -8.98 -13.46
N PHE A 31 -5.15 -9.66 -14.04
CA PHE A 31 -4.98 -10.71 -15.04
C PHE A 31 -5.12 -10.20 -16.49
N ASP A 32 -5.59 -8.96 -16.70
CA ASP A 32 -5.74 -8.33 -18.02
C ASP A 32 -4.97 -7.00 -18.08
N LEU A 33 -3.66 -7.11 -18.00
CA LEU A 33 -2.77 -5.96 -17.92
C LEU A 33 -2.52 -5.33 -19.29
N ASN A 34 -2.76 -4.04 -19.40
CA ASN A 34 -2.36 -3.28 -20.58
C ASN A 34 -0.87 -2.88 -20.50
N GLN A 35 0.00 -3.67 -21.12
CA GLN A 35 1.46 -3.46 -21.06
C GLN A 35 1.88 -2.08 -21.56
N LYS A 36 1.30 -1.58 -22.65
CA LYS A 36 1.61 -0.24 -23.20
C LYS A 36 1.30 0.87 -22.19
N LYS A 37 0.14 0.82 -21.53
CA LYS A 37 -0.24 1.79 -20.51
C LYS A 37 0.61 1.66 -19.26
N LEU A 38 0.95 0.44 -18.87
CA LEU A 38 1.82 0.15 -17.74
C LEU A 38 3.22 0.76 -17.96
N GLU A 39 3.80 0.57 -19.17
CA GLU A 39 5.09 1.17 -19.53
C GLU A 39 5.06 2.71 -19.54
N GLN A 40 3.98 3.31 -19.98
CA GLN A 40 3.79 4.76 -20.04
C GLN A 40 3.51 5.39 -18.65
N SER A 41 3.19 4.58 -17.64
CA SER A 41 2.89 5.10 -16.30
C SER A 41 4.15 5.51 -15.54
N GLU A 42 4.03 6.52 -14.68
CA GLU A 42 5.07 6.95 -13.73
C GLU A 42 4.90 6.27 -12.37
N VAL A 43 3.65 5.95 -12.05
CA VAL A 43 3.25 5.39 -10.76
C VAL A 43 2.41 4.13 -11.01
N ILE A 44 2.70 3.08 -10.28
CA ILE A 44 1.92 1.84 -10.24
C ILE A 44 1.31 1.73 -8.85
N VAL A 45 -0.01 1.61 -8.79
CA VAL A 45 -0.75 1.36 -7.55
C VAL A 45 -1.23 -0.09 -7.56
N LEU A 46 -0.85 -0.84 -6.55
CA LEU A 46 -1.34 -2.19 -6.28
C LEU A 46 -2.54 -2.05 -5.33
N SER A 47 -3.73 -2.35 -5.80
CA SER A 47 -4.98 -2.14 -5.08
C SER A 47 -5.13 -3.06 -3.86
N PRO A 48 -6.11 -2.81 -2.99
CA PRO A 48 -6.65 -3.82 -2.11
C PRO A 48 -7.13 -5.04 -2.89
N GLY A 49 -7.38 -6.16 -2.19
CA GLY A 49 -7.90 -7.38 -2.81
C GLY A 49 -8.15 -8.48 -1.79
N PRO A 50 -8.92 -9.50 -2.15
CA PRO A 50 -9.13 -10.68 -1.34
C PRO A 50 -7.89 -11.60 -1.31
N GLY A 51 -7.91 -12.60 -0.45
CA GLY A 51 -6.86 -13.64 -0.39
C GLY A 51 -5.54 -13.17 0.17
N SER A 52 -4.46 -13.62 -0.43
CA SER A 52 -3.08 -13.41 0.04
C SER A 52 -2.13 -13.08 -1.11
N PRO A 53 -0.91 -12.58 -0.83
CA PRO A 53 0.06 -12.29 -1.87
C PRO A 53 0.38 -13.45 -2.83
N LYS A 54 0.29 -14.68 -2.36
CA LYS A 54 0.60 -15.87 -3.17
C LYS A 54 -0.40 -16.11 -4.31
N ASP A 55 -1.61 -15.58 -4.16
CA ASP A 55 -2.70 -15.76 -5.13
C ASP A 55 -2.52 -14.87 -6.38
N TYR A 56 -1.54 -13.94 -6.34
CA TYR A 56 -1.33 -12.92 -7.38
C TYR A 56 0.09 -12.93 -7.95
N PRO A 57 0.53 -14.01 -8.61
CA PRO A 57 1.91 -14.13 -9.12
C PRO A 57 2.26 -13.08 -10.20
N LEU A 58 1.28 -12.61 -10.98
CA LEU A 58 1.50 -11.53 -11.97
C LEU A 58 1.86 -10.22 -11.30
N THR A 59 1.24 -9.89 -10.15
CA THR A 59 1.58 -8.70 -9.37
C THR A 59 3.02 -8.75 -8.87
N SER A 60 3.50 -9.92 -8.44
CA SER A 60 4.91 -10.11 -8.06
C SER A 60 5.86 -9.88 -9.25
N LYS A 61 5.48 -10.30 -10.47
CA LYS A 61 6.26 -10.02 -11.69
C LYS A 61 6.31 -8.52 -11.98
N ILE A 62 5.19 -7.80 -11.87
CA ILE A 62 5.11 -6.34 -12.02
C ILE A 62 6.02 -5.66 -11.01
N TYR A 63 5.90 -6.00 -9.74
CA TYR A 63 6.73 -5.44 -8.68
C TYR A 63 8.22 -5.58 -8.97
N LYS A 64 8.68 -6.79 -9.27
CA LYS A 64 10.10 -7.08 -9.58
C LYS A 64 10.59 -6.33 -10.83
N LYS A 65 9.75 -6.22 -11.87
CA LYS A 65 10.10 -5.53 -13.11
C LYS A 65 10.28 -4.02 -12.93
N TYR A 66 9.43 -3.40 -12.09
CA TYR A 66 9.34 -1.94 -12.00
C TYR A 66 9.88 -1.33 -10.72
N LYS A 67 10.23 -2.12 -9.71
CA LYS A 67 10.90 -1.63 -8.50
C LYS A 67 12.18 -0.86 -8.86
N GLY A 68 12.31 0.35 -8.32
CA GLY A 68 13.40 1.27 -8.60
C GLY A 68 13.34 1.99 -9.95
N LYS A 69 12.41 1.62 -10.83
CA LYS A 69 12.19 2.29 -12.13
C LYS A 69 10.97 3.20 -12.10
N LYS A 70 9.94 2.80 -11.37
CA LYS A 70 8.68 3.54 -11.21
C LYS A 70 8.35 3.65 -9.73
N LYS A 71 7.55 4.64 -9.37
CA LYS A 71 6.96 4.71 -8.04
C LYS A 71 5.92 3.59 -7.90
N ILE A 72 6.02 2.79 -6.83
CA ILE A 72 5.08 1.71 -6.53
C ILE A 72 4.40 2.01 -5.20
N ILE A 73 3.07 1.99 -5.18
CA ILE A 73 2.26 2.23 -4.00
C ILE A 73 1.36 1.00 -3.80
N GLY A 74 1.43 0.37 -2.62
CA GLY A 74 0.58 -0.77 -2.28
C GLY A 74 -0.44 -0.41 -1.20
N ILE A 75 -1.71 -0.81 -1.40
CA ILE A 75 -2.78 -0.60 -0.44
C ILE A 75 -3.33 -1.95 0.00
N CYS A 76 -3.39 -2.21 1.30
CA CYS A 76 -3.88 -3.43 1.93
C CYS A 76 -3.21 -4.69 1.36
N LEU A 77 -3.83 -5.43 0.45
CA LEU A 77 -3.20 -6.54 -0.26
C LEU A 77 -1.96 -6.08 -1.02
N GLY A 78 -2.00 -4.92 -1.69
CA GLY A 78 -0.84 -4.36 -2.40
C GLY A 78 0.35 -4.08 -1.48
N TYR A 79 0.12 -3.61 -0.25
CA TYR A 79 1.16 -3.50 0.78
C TYR A 79 1.75 -4.87 1.15
N GLN A 80 0.90 -5.88 1.32
CA GLN A 80 1.33 -7.24 1.63
C GLN A 80 2.10 -7.86 0.46
N GLN A 81 1.73 -7.55 -0.80
CA GLN A 81 2.46 -7.93 -2.01
C GLN A 81 3.89 -7.37 -2.00
N ILE A 82 4.05 -6.09 -1.67
CA ILE A 82 5.37 -5.47 -1.55
C ILE A 82 6.19 -6.23 -0.51
N LEU A 83 5.67 -6.39 0.70
CA LEU A 83 6.38 -7.07 1.78
C LEU A 83 6.73 -8.51 1.44
N HIS A 84 5.81 -9.25 0.81
CA HIS A 84 6.06 -10.63 0.36
C HIS A 84 7.24 -10.70 -0.62
N ASN A 85 7.33 -9.78 -1.57
CA ASN A 85 8.45 -9.70 -2.50
C ASN A 85 9.74 -9.18 -1.87
N GLU A 86 9.68 -8.57 -0.70
CA GLU A 86 10.82 -8.13 0.12
C GLU A 86 11.12 -9.12 1.28
N ASN A 87 10.78 -10.40 1.10
CA ASN A 87 10.99 -11.49 2.06
C ASN A 87 10.23 -11.35 3.38
N GLY A 88 9.20 -10.51 3.42
CA GLY A 88 8.29 -10.40 4.56
C GLY A 88 7.31 -11.58 4.59
N LYS A 89 7.22 -12.25 5.74
CA LYS A 89 6.23 -13.31 5.97
C LYS A 89 4.88 -12.66 6.33
N ILE A 90 3.86 -12.93 5.54
CA ILE A 90 2.49 -12.50 5.81
C ILE A 90 1.75 -13.63 6.50
N ILE A 91 1.13 -13.33 7.63
CA ILE A 91 0.41 -14.31 8.47
C ILE A 91 -0.98 -13.79 8.82
N GLN A 92 -1.84 -14.72 9.19
CA GLN A 92 -3.15 -14.39 9.76
C GLN A 92 -2.97 -13.74 11.14
N GLN A 93 -3.73 -12.70 11.42
CA GLN A 93 -3.76 -12.08 12.74
C GLN A 93 -4.93 -12.62 13.59
N LYS A 94 -4.76 -12.60 14.91
CA LYS A 94 -5.79 -13.10 15.84
C LYS A 94 -7.10 -12.30 15.74
N ASN A 95 -7.02 -10.99 15.64
CA ASN A 95 -8.17 -10.10 15.55
C ASN A 95 -8.39 -9.68 14.10
N ILE A 96 -9.55 -9.97 13.54
CA ILE A 96 -9.96 -9.52 12.21
C ILE A 96 -10.50 -8.10 12.34
N PHE A 97 -10.01 -7.19 11.47
CA PHE A 97 -10.52 -5.83 11.37
C PHE A 97 -11.29 -5.71 10.06
N HIS A 98 -12.56 -5.32 10.15
CA HIS A 98 -13.41 -5.10 9.00
C HIS A 98 -14.29 -3.87 9.24
N GLY A 99 -13.91 -2.75 8.62
CA GLY A 99 -14.56 -1.45 8.86
C GLY A 99 -14.24 -0.85 10.24
N TYR A 100 -13.00 -0.96 10.68
CA TYR A 100 -12.58 -0.50 12.00
C TYR A 100 -11.63 0.70 11.91
N GLN A 101 -11.94 1.79 12.60
CA GLN A 101 -11.03 2.93 12.69
C GLN A 101 -9.97 2.69 13.77
N SER A 102 -8.71 2.88 13.44
CA SER A 102 -7.57 2.76 14.35
C SER A 102 -6.67 3.98 14.30
N LYS A 103 -6.04 4.29 15.44
CA LYS A 103 -4.99 5.32 15.51
C LYS A 103 -3.65 4.71 15.13
N VAL A 104 -2.96 5.28 14.13
CA VAL A 104 -1.60 4.90 13.77
C VAL A 104 -0.63 6.02 14.12
N LYS A 105 0.58 5.66 14.53
CA LYS A 105 1.65 6.56 14.89
C LYS A 105 2.77 6.49 13.87
N VAL A 106 3.24 7.64 13.40
CA VAL A 106 4.44 7.75 12.56
C VAL A 106 5.67 7.39 13.39
N THR A 107 6.49 6.47 12.89
CA THR A 107 7.73 6.01 13.53
C THR A 107 8.87 7.01 13.35
N LYS A 108 9.97 6.78 14.05
CA LYS A 108 11.22 7.53 13.84
C LYS A 108 11.88 7.28 12.48
N ASP A 109 11.53 6.18 11.84
CA ASP A 109 12.13 5.72 10.58
C ASP A 109 11.44 6.28 9.34
N SER A 110 10.31 7.02 9.51
CA SER A 110 9.66 7.71 8.39
C SER A 110 10.46 8.92 7.93
N ASN A 111 10.67 9.01 6.60
CA ASN A 111 11.27 10.16 5.93
C ASN A 111 10.22 11.10 5.31
N ILE A 112 8.97 10.65 5.17
CA ILE A 112 7.90 11.39 4.48
C ILE A 112 7.01 12.13 5.47
N PHE A 113 6.64 11.45 6.55
CA PHE A 113 5.73 11.99 7.54
C PHE A 113 6.45 12.50 8.78
N LYS A 114 5.93 13.59 9.35
CA LYS A 114 6.49 14.18 10.58
C LYS A 114 6.44 13.15 11.71
N LYS A 115 7.58 12.87 12.31
CA LYS A 115 7.73 11.94 13.44
C LYS A 115 6.77 12.30 14.58
N LYS A 116 6.28 11.26 15.27
CA LYS A 116 5.31 11.39 16.38
C LYS A 116 3.92 11.92 15.99
N THR A 117 3.66 12.12 14.70
CA THR A 117 2.30 12.44 14.20
C THR A 117 1.40 11.21 14.27
N PHE A 118 0.10 11.43 14.39
CA PHE A 118 -0.91 10.38 14.41
C PHE A 118 -1.93 10.60 13.29
N PHE A 119 -2.45 9.48 12.77
CA PHE A 119 -3.58 9.48 11.85
C PHE A 119 -4.64 8.50 12.36
N LYS A 120 -5.91 8.79 12.13
CA LYS A 120 -6.99 7.82 12.27
C LYS A 120 -7.24 7.21 10.90
N VAL A 121 -7.24 5.89 10.81
CA VAL A 121 -7.25 5.16 9.53
C VAL A 121 -8.23 4.00 9.56
N GLY A 122 -8.89 3.76 8.42
CA GLY A 122 -9.79 2.63 8.22
C GLY A 122 -9.03 1.33 7.96
N ARG A 123 -9.41 0.26 8.64
CA ARG A 123 -8.79 -1.08 8.54
C ARG A 123 -9.81 -2.11 8.11
N TYR A 124 -9.41 -2.97 7.16
CA TYR A 124 -10.24 -4.02 6.56
C TYR A 124 -9.42 -5.28 6.29
N HIS A 125 -8.54 -5.69 7.21
CA HIS A 125 -7.60 -6.78 6.97
C HIS A 125 -7.58 -7.83 8.09
N SER A 126 -7.40 -9.09 7.69
CA SER A 126 -7.18 -10.26 8.55
C SER A 126 -5.74 -10.74 8.55
N LEU A 127 -4.92 -10.23 7.63
CA LEU A 127 -3.50 -10.60 7.50
C LEU A 127 -2.62 -9.45 8.00
N LYS A 128 -1.39 -9.79 8.42
CA LYS A 128 -0.38 -8.83 8.88
C LYS A 128 1.03 -9.32 8.56
N LEU A 129 1.98 -8.40 8.57
CA LEU A 129 3.41 -8.74 8.59
C LEU A 129 3.75 -9.48 9.89
N TYR A 130 4.44 -10.61 9.76
CA TYR A 130 5.08 -11.30 10.88
C TYR A 130 6.35 -10.55 11.29
N GLU A 131 6.58 -10.38 12.57
CA GLU A 131 7.79 -9.77 13.11
C GLU A 131 8.51 -10.77 14.01
N PRO A 132 9.87 -10.73 14.10
CA PRO A 132 10.71 -9.66 13.58
C PRO A 132 10.86 -9.69 12.06
N TYR A 133 10.84 -8.50 11.44
CA TYR A 133 11.10 -8.29 10.02
C TYR A 133 12.26 -7.31 9.85
N ASN A 134 13.33 -7.78 9.25
CA ASN A 134 14.53 -6.99 9.02
C ASN A 134 14.76 -6.81 7.51
N SER A 135 14.79 -5.57 7.07
CA SER A 135 15.12 -5.20 5.70
C SER A 135 16.12 -4.04 5.70
N LYS A 136 17.08 -4.09 4.78
CA LYS A 136 18.01 -2.97 4.59
C LYS A 136 17.31 -1.75 3.99
N ASN A 137 16.33 -1.97 3.15
CA ASN A 137 15.71 -0.95 2.31
C ASN A 137 14.32 -0.52 2.82
N ILE A 138 13.47 -1.50 3.17
CA ILE A 138 12.12 -1.22 3.64
C ILE A 138 12.13 -0.74 5.09
N LYS A 139 11.63 0.46 5.32
CA LYS A 139 11.43 1.03 6.65
C LYS A 139 9.96 0.95 7.04
N ILE A 140 9.66 0.57 8.28
CA ILE A 140 8.30 0.62 8.82
C ILE A 140 8.04 2.08 9.25
N SER A 141 7.25 2.80 8.49
CA SER A 141 7.01 4.24 8.67
C SER A 141 5.83 4.58 9.58
N MET A 142 4.87 3.63 9.75
CA MET A 142 3.77 3.80 10.70
C MET A 142 3.43 2.49 11.40
N ARG A 143 2.96 2.60 12.65
CA ARG A 143 2.48 1.47 13.46
C ARG A 143 1.14 1.78 14.10
N CYS A 144 0.30 0.77 14.27
CA CYS A 144 -0.93 0.86 15.06
C CYS A 144 -0.58 1.18 16.52
N SER A 145 -1.16 2.25 17.08
CA SER A 145 -0.84 2.70 18.44
C SER A 145 -1.25 1.68 19.52
N LYS A 146 -2.31 0.89 19.27
CA LYS A 146 -2.82 -0.09 20.25
C LYS A 146 -2.14 -1.45 20.12
N THR A 147 -1.93 -1.93 18.89
CA THR A 147 -1.44 -3.31 18.63
C THR A 147 0.01 -3.38 18.23
N ASN A 148 0.66 -2.24 17.98
CA ASN A 148 2.01 -2.08 17.44
C ASN A 148 2.26 -2.75 16.07
N ILE A 149 1.22 -3.26 15.40
CA ILE A 149 1.32 -3.87 14.07
C ILE A 149 1.82 -2.83 13.07
N PRO A 150 2.77 -3.18 12.17
CA PRO A 150 3.19 -2.34 11.06
C PRO A 150 2.01 -1.97 10.15
N MET A 151 1.83 -0.67 9.91
CA MET A 151 0.70 -0.13 9.16
C MET A 151 1.10 0.63 7.92
N ALA A 152 2.37 1.04 7.80
CA ALA A 152 2.92 1.61 6.58
C ALA A 152 4.40 1.30 6.45
N ILE A 153 4.86 1.25 5.21
CA ILE A 153 6.26 1.05 4.83
C ILE A 153 6.70 2.06 3.78
N GLU A 154 7.99 2.32 3.74
CA GLU A 154 8.62 3.15 2.72
C GLU A 154 10.03 2.65 2.36
N ASP A 155 10.37 2.74 1.08
CA ASP A 155 11.71 2.68 0.51
C ASP A 155 11.87 3.88 -0.42
N ILE A 156 12.53 4.92 0.07
CA ILE A 156 12.68 6.19 -0.66
C ILE A 156 13.54 6.01 -1.91
N GLU A 157 14.64 5.26 -1.81
CA GLU A 157 15.59 5.06 -2.92
C GLU A 157 14.91 4.34 -4.10
N LYS A 158 14.09 3.33 -3.82
CA LYS A 158 13.37 2.58 -4.83
C LYS A 158 11.97 3.11 -5.12
N LYS A 159 11.57 4.20 -4.45
CA LYS A 159 10.24 4.83 -4.58
C LYS A 159 9.09 3.84 -4.33
N VAL A 160 9.22 3.02 -3.29
CA VAL A 160 8.21 2.02 -2.91
C VAL A 160 7.56 2.43 -1.61
N PHE A 161 6.22 2.44 -1.60
CA PHE A 161 5.40 2.84 -0.46
C PHE A 161 4.25 1.86 -0.27
N GLY A 162 3.84 1.65 0.96
CA GLY A 162 2.70 0.76 1.22
C GLY A 162 1.95 1.11 2.48
N PHE A 163 0.63 0.90 2.43
CA PHE A 163 -0.29 1.10 3.55
C PHE A 163 -1.10 -0.17 3.78
N GLN A 164 -1.07 -0.71 5.00
CA GLN A 164 -1.95 -1.81 5.39
C GLN A 164 -3.39 -1.34 5.58
N PHE A 165 -3.58 -0.07 5.90
CA PHE A 165 -4.88 0.59 6.00
C PHE A 165 -5.33 1.13 4.62
N HIS A 166 -6.57 1.58 4.56
CA HIS A 166 -7.21 2.11 3.37
C HIS A 166 -7.24 3.64 3.40
N PRO A 167 -6.31 4.34 2.72
CA PRO A 167 -6.33 5.81 2.66
C PRO A 167 -7.54 6.37 1.91
N GLU A 168 -8.15 5.56 1.03
CA GLU A 168 -9.35 5.88 0.25
C GLU A 168 -10.67 5.71 1.02
N SER A 169 -10.61 5.08 2.20
CA SER A 169 -11.79 4.85 3.03
C SER A 169 -12.25 6.13 3.73
N PHE A 170 -13.56 6.33 3.84
CA PHE A 170 -14.17 7.40 4.63
C PHE A 170 -13.80 7.33 6.14
N LEU A 171 -13.35 6.17 6.62
CA LEU A 171 -12.82 6.01 7.98
C LEU A 171 -11.39 6.53 8.13
N THR A 172 -10.72 6.90 7.06
CA THR A 172 -9.37 7.46 7.11
C THR A 172 -9.42 8.98 7.07
N GLU A 173 -9.04 9.60 8.19
CA GLU A 173 -8.89 11.05 8.24
C GLU A 173 -7.66 11.49 7.42
N ASN A 174 -7.82 12.55 6.62
CA ASN A 174 -6.73 13.10 5.79
C ASN A 174 -6.14 12.12 4.76
N GLY A 175 -6.93 11.20 4.21
CA GLY A 175 -6.45 10.23 3.21
C GLY A 175 -5.83 10.91 1.97
N ASP A 176 -6.44 11.98 1.46
CA ASP A 176 -5.92 12.76 0.33
C ASP A 176 -4.56 13.40 0.64
N PHE A 177 -4.36 13.89 1.87
CA PHE A 177 -3.08 14.41 2.31
C PHE A 177 -1.99 13.32 2.31
N ILE A 178 -2.33 12.11 2.78
CA ILE A 178 -1.42 10.95 2.79
C ILE A 178 -0.98 10.63 1.36
N ILE A 179 -1.93 10.50 0.43
CA ILE A 179 -1.65 10.20 -0.99
C ILE A 179 -0.85 11.33 -1.64
N LYS A 180 -1.21 12.59 -1.43
CA LYS A 180 -0.47 13.74 -1.95
C LYS A 180 1.01 13.71 -1.51
N LYS A 181 1.26 13.45 -0.23
CA LYS A 181 2.63 13.34 0.32
C LYS A 181 3.44 12.23 -0.37
N ILE A 182 2.84 11.05 -0.56
CA ILE A 182 3.51 9.93 -1.25
C ILE A 182 3.76 10.23 -2.74
N LEU A 183 2.82 10.86 -3.40
CA LEU A 183 3.00 11.22 -4.82
C LEU A 183 4.12 12.25 -5.02
N SER A 184 4.37 13.10 -4.03
CA SER A 184 5.43 14.14 -4.05
C SER A 184 6.79 13.67 -3.57
N ALA A 185 6.90 12.49 -2.94
CA ALA A 185 8.14 11.90 -2.41
C ALA A 185 9.05 11.25 -3.51
#